data_9b5d143e79138331bc2d14467a4819ee
#
_entry.id   9b5d143e79138331bc2d14467a4819ee
#
_cell.length_a   1.000
_cell.length_b   1.000
_cell.length_c   1.000
_cell.angle_alpha   90.00
_cell.angle_beta   90.00
_cell.angle_gamma   90.00
#
_symmetry.space_group_name_H-M   'P 1'
#
loop_
_entity.id
_entity.type
_entity.pdbx_description
1 polymer ?
#
loop_
_entity_poly.entity_id
_entity_poly.type
_entity_poly.pdbx_seq_one_letter_code
_entity_poly.pdbx_strand_id
1 'polypeptide(L)'
;DGCFESHATQPRATLIDRCTGGFMRFRQGGDYNQMPNHLADLTLWNFNAKNNVADSPFIWWDNNSLWWKFLPPIVVGYHGGSIHFDESQMKLNEEQGNTVTPYSLYEAQLRKRLGAVPAWLNSLQ
;
A
#
# COMPACT_ATOMS: atom_id res chain seq x y z
N ASP A 1 18.28 -0.32 0.01
CA ASP A 1 16.98 -0.16 -0.64
C ASP A 1 15.87 -0.18 0.40
N GLY A 2 14.90 0.74 0.26
CA GLY A 2 13.76 0.83 1.15
C GLY A 2 12.76 -0.30 0.93
N CYS A 3 11.98 -0.60 1.97
CA CYS A 3 10.90 -1.57 1.94
C CYS A 3 9.63 -0.92 2.54
N PHE A 4 8.44 -1.30 2.04
CA PHE A 4 7.21 -0.91 2.71
C PHE A 4 7.17 -1.53 4.10
N GLU A 5 6.89 -0.68 5.08
CA GLU A 5 6.84 -1.09 6.48
C GLU A 5 5.80 -0.26 7.24
N SER A 6 5.12 -0.85 8.21
CA SER A 6 4.16 -0.15 9.06
C SER A 6 4.33 -0.58 10.51
N HIS A 7 4.34 0.40 11.39
CA HIS A 7 4.49 0.21 12.84
C HIS A 7 3.40 0.94 13.61
N ALA A 8 2.48 0.20 14.19
CA ALA A 8 1.50 0.65 15.21
C ALA A 8 0.90 2.07 14.99
N THR A 9 0.41 2.67 16.07
CA THR A 9 -0.16 4.02 16.14
C THR A 9 -1.41 4.29 15.30
N GLN A 10 -1.97 3.27 14.66
CA GLN A 10 -3.29 3.30 14.01
C GLN A 10 -3.48 4.43 12.98
N PRO A 11 -2.55 4.62 12.02
CA PRO A 11 -2.77 5.61 10.97
C PRO A 11 -4.00 5.26 10.12
N ARG A 12 -4.55 6.26 9.44
CA ARG A 12 -5.73 6.12 8.57
C ARG A 12 -5.48 6.76 7.22
N ALA A 13 -6.15 6.25 6.20
CA ALA A 13 -6.19 6.84 4.87
C ALA A 13 -4.81 7.20 4.32
N THR A 14 -3.84 6.31 4.56
CA THR A 14 -2.48 6.49 4.05
C THR A 14 -2.43 6.09 2.57
N LEU A 15 -1.89 6.95 1.75
CA LEU A 15 -1.67 6.69 0.33
C LEU A 15 -0.18 6.50 0.06
N ILE A 16 0.16 5.33 -0.47
CA ILE A 16 1.48 5.00 -1.00
C ILE A 16 1.36 5.07 -2.53
N ASP A 17 1.78 6.19 -3.10
CA ASP A 17 1.53 6.54 -4.50
C ASP A 17 2.81 6.43 -5.33
N ARG A 18 2.83 5.62 -6.35
CA ARG A 18 3.95 5.41 -7.29
C ARG A 18 5.27 5.07 -6.61
N CYS A 19 5.23 4.46 -5.46
CA CYS A 19 6.46 4.11 -4.77
C CYS A 19 7.14 2.90 -5.40
N THR A 20 8.46 2.91 -5.35
CA THR A 20 9.30 1.77 -5.76
C THR A 20 10.09 1.29 -4.56
N GLY A 21 10.00 0.01 -4.24
CA GLY A 21 10.71 -0.54 -3.10
C GLY A 21 10.46 -2.01 -2.88
N GLY A 22 11.00 -2.53 -1.79
CA GLY A 22 10.75 -3.89 -1.36
C GLY A 22 9.34 -4.08 -0.80
N PHE A 23 8.82 -5.28 -0.92
CA PHE A 23 7.58 -5.71 -0.29
C PHE A 23 7.83 -7.07 0.36
N MET A 24 7.58 -7.18 1.65
CA MET A 24 7.97 -8.36 2.43
C MET A 24 6.97 -8.61 3.54
N ARG A 25 6.81 -9.89 3.87
CA ARG A 25 6.09 -10.29 5.06
C ARG A 25 6.86 -9.87 6.33
N PHE A 26 6.15 -9.68 7.42
CA PHE A 26 6.72 -9.34 8.73
C PHE A 26 7.48 -8.00 8.79
N ARG A 27 7.07 -7.05 7.95
CA ARG A 27 7.48 -5.65 8.05
C ARG A 27 6.43 -4.81 8.76
N GLN A 28 5.91 -5.38 9.82
CA GLN A 28 5.01 -4.74 10.76
C GLN A 28 5.65 -4.78 12.14
N GLY A 29 5.23 -3.89 13.00
CA GLY A 29 5.76 -3.85 14.35
C GLY A 29 5.02 -2.87 15.24
N GLY A 30 5.63 -2.59 16.37
CA GLY A 30 5.10 -1.65 17.34
C GLY A 30 4.42 -2.31 18.53
N ASP A 31 3.96 -1.48 19.45
CA ASP A 31 3.36 -1.91 20.70
C ASP A 31 1.99 -2.54 20.45
N TYR A 32 1.75 -3.69 21.06
CA TYR A 32 0.46 -4.40 21.02
C TYR A 32 -0.72 -3.49 21.41
N ASN A 33 -0.53 -2.60 22.38
CA ASN A 33 -1.58 -1.69 22.84
C ASN A 33 -1.92 -0.59 21.83
N GLN A 34 -1.14 -0.45 20.77
CA GLN A 34 -1.34 0.54 19.72
C GLN A 34 -1.76 -0.09 18.38
N MET A 35 -2.23 -1.32 18.42
CA MET A 35 -2.74 -2.02 17.25
C MET A 35 -4.17 -1.54 16.88
N PRO A 36 -4.60 -1.70 15.65
CA PRO A 36 -3.92 -2.30 14.50
C PRO A 36 -2.81 -1.42 13.92
N ASN A 37 -1.93 -2.01 13.11
CA ASN A 37 -0.87 -1.30 12.40
C ASN A 37 -1.41 -0.24 11.45
N HIS A 38 -2.54 -0.49 10.84
CA HIS A 38 -3.24 0.47 10.02
C HIS A 38 -4.75 0.28 10.17
N LEU A 39 -5.48 1.38 10.34
CA LEU A 39 -6.93 1.43 10.29
C LEU A 39 -7.39 1.48 8.82
N ALA A 40 -8.59 2.01 8.57
CA ALA A 40 -9.20 1.98 7.25
C ALA A 40 -8.37 2.72 6.18
N ASP A 41 -8.47 2.22 4.96
CA ASP A 41 -8.09 2.89 3.72
C ASP A 41 -6.57 3.09 3.52
N LEU A 42 -5.75 2.13 3.98
CA LEU A 42 -4.41 2.00 3.44
C LEU A 42 -4.52 1.70 1.94
N THR A 43 -3.92 2.53 1.11
CA THR A 43 -3.99 2.40 -0.34
C THR A 43 -2.59 2.37 -0.94
N LEU A 44 -2.29 1.33 -1.70
CA LEU A 44 -1.11 1.25 -2.55
C LEU A 44 -1.56 1.48 -4.00
N TRP A 45 -1.02 2.50 -4.64
CA TRP A 45 -1.34 2.86 -6.02
C TRP A 45 -0.09 2.83 -6.88
N ASN A 46 -0.07 1.99 -7.90
CA ASN A 46 1.08 1.78 -8.77
C ASN A 46 2.38 1.52 -7.99
N PHE A 47 2.32 0.61 -7.03
CA PHE A 47 3.51 0.19 -6.28
C PHE A 47 4.38 -0.70 -7.15
N ASN A 48 5.63 -0.29 -7.36
CA ASN A 48 6.62 -1.04 -8.12
C ASN A 48 7.51 -1.85 -7.17
N ALA A 49 7.21 -3.13 -7.03
CA ALA A 49 7.96 -4.03 -6.15
C ALA A 49 9.30 -4.43 -6.75
N LYS A 50 10.38 -4.31 -5.99
CA LYS A 50 11.72 -4.70 -6.39
C LYS A 50 12.04 -6.17 -6.18
N ASN A 51 11.16 -6.91 -5.52
CA ASN A 51 11.35 -8.32 -5.20
C ASN A 51 10.10 -9.13 -5.48
N ASN A 52 10.30 -10.43 -5.68
CA ASN A 52 9.22 -11.40 -5.69
C ASN A 52 8.92 -11.82 -4.24
N VAL A 53 7.65 -12.02 -3.93
CA VAL A 53 7.21 -12.53 -2.63
C VAL A 53 6.78 -13.98 -2.81
N ALA A 54 7.53 -14.90 -2.20
CA ALA A 54 7.32 -16.34 -2.33
C ALA A 54 6.19 -16.87 -1.44
N ASP A 55 5.81 -16.12 -0.40
CA ASP A 55 4.70 -16.52 0.47
C ASP A 55 3.40 -16.65 -0.34
N SER A 56 2.74 -17.79 -0.22
CA SER A 56 1.52 -18.04 -0.97
C SER A 56 0.48 -18.74 -0.10
N PRO A 57 -0.60 -18.03 0.27
CA PRO A 57 -0.81 -16.60 -0.01
C PRO A 57 0.03 -15.69 0.90
N PHE A 58 0.30 -14.48 0.42
CA PHE A 58 0.80 -13.41 1.28
C PHE A 58 -0.35 -12.94 2.18
N ILE A 59 -0.10 -12.96 3.49
CA ILE A 59 -1.07 -12.48 4.47
C ILE A 59 -0.59 -11.16 5.09
N TRP A 60 -1.50 -10.19 5.18
CA TRP A 60 -1.22 -8.90 5.83
C TRP A 60 -1.12 -9.03 7.35
N TRP A 61 -1.85 -9.97 7.92
CA TRP A 61 -1.85 -10.28 9.36
C TRP A 61 -2.25 -11.73 9.59
N ASP A 62 -1.90 -12.26 10.75
CA ASP A 62 -2.39 -13.56 11.19
C ASP A 62 -3.85 -13.41 11.66
N ASN A 63 -4.77 -14.17 11.07
CA ASN A 63 -6.18 -14.15 11.41
C ASN A 63 -6.48 -14.53 12.87
N ASN A 64 -5.56 -15.23 13.51
CA ASN A 64 -5.70 -15.67 14.90
C ASN A 64 -5.13 -14.65 15.89
N SER A 65 -4.63 -13.53 15.43
CA SER A 65 -3.99 -12.52 16.26
C SER A 65 -4.40 -11.11 15.84
N LEU A 66 -4.61 -10.24 16.84
CA LEU A 66 -4.73 -8.81 16.60
C LEU A 66 -3.36 -8.14 16.45
N TRP A 67 -2.31 -8.84 16.82
CA TRP A 67 -0.96 -8.31 16.71
C TRP A 67 -0.61 -8.08 15.23
N TRP A 68 -0.14 -6.89 14.93
CA TRP A 68 0.24 -6.44 13.58
C TRP A 68 -0.91 -6.39 12.57
N LYS A 69 -2.14 -6.40 13.05
CA LYS A 69 -3.30 -6.35 12.18
C LYS A 69 -3.33 -5.09 11.33
N PHE A 70 -3.73 -5.27 10.08
CA PHE A 70 -4.22 -4.22 9.19
C PHE A 70 -5.73 -4.38 9.01
N LEU A 71 -6.47 -3.28 8.88
CA LEU A 71 -7.77 -3.38 8.25
C LEU A 71 -7.54 -3.59 6.74
N PRO A 72 -8.44 -4.33 6.05
CA PRO A 72 -8.21 -4.72 4.67
C PRO A 72 -7.80 -3.55 3.78
N PRO A 73 -6.60 -3.59 3.16
CA PRO A 73 -6.09 -2.51 2.33
C PRO A 73 -6.67 -2.52 0.92
N ILE A 74 -6.44 -1.42 0.22
CA ILE A 74 -6.71 -1.23 -1.21
C ILE A 74 -5.38 -1.30 -1.95
N VAL A 75 -5.27 -2.18 -2.94
CA VAL A 75 -4.08 -2.28 -3.80
C VAL A 75 -4.52 -2.21 -5.26
N VAL A 76 -3.98 -1.26 -5.99
CA VAL A 76 -4.27 -1.05 -7.41
C VAL A 76 -2.97 -0.85 -8.16
N GLY A 77 -2.72 -1.69 -9.16
CA GLY A 77 -1.53 -1.56 -10.00
C GLY A 77 -0.23 -2.01 -9.30
N TYR A 78 -0.28 -2.97 -8.39
CA TYR A 78 0.93 -3.60 -7.85
C TYR A 78 1.66 -4.33 -8.99
N HIS A 79 2.92 -3.99 -9.22
CA HIS A 79 3.69 -4.54 -10.33
C HIS A 79 5.19 -4.65 -9.98
N GLY A 80 6.00 -5.11 -10.93
CA GLY A 80 7.43 -5.27 -10.80
C GLY A 80 7.83 -6.63 -10.25
N GLY A 81 7.44 -6.97 -9.05
CA GLY A 81 7.63 -8.29 -8.44
C GLY A 81 6.34 -9.10 -8.42
N SER A 82 6.47 -10.43 -8.35
CA SER A 82 5.33 -11.33 -8.22
C SER A 82 4.90 -11.47 -6.76
N ILE A 83 3.59 -11.59 -6.54
CA ILE A 83 2.98 -11.84 -5.24
C ILE A 83 1.62 -12.49 -5.43
N HIS A 84 1.22 -13.30 -4.47
CA HIS A 84 -0.14 -13.85 -4.40
C HIS A 84 -0.77 -13.43 -3.08
N PHE A 85 -1.60 -12.40 -3.11
CA PHE A 85 -2.30 -11.91 -1.93
C PHE A 85 -3.41 -12.86 -1.48
N ASP A 86 -3.63 -12.93 -0.17
CA ASP A 86 -4.86 -13.49 0.38
C ASP A 86 -6.00 -12.47 0.16
N GLU A 87 -6.84 -12.73 -0.81
CA GLU A 87 -7.92 -11.80 -1.21
C GLU A 87 -8.95 -11.59 -0.10
N SER A 88 -9.08 -12.53 0.85
CA SER A 88 -9.97 -12.36 2.00
C SER A 88 -9.52 -11.25 2.95
N GLN A 89 -8.25 -10.85 2.87
CA GLN A 89 -7.68 -9.76 3.65
C GLN A 89 -7.59 -8.44 2.88
N MET A 90 -8.13 -8.37 1.68
CA MET A 90 -8.07 -7.20 0.80
C MET A 90 -9.45 -6.55 0.71
N LYS A 91 -9.50 -5.22 0.78
CA LYS A 91 -10.71 -4.47 0.42
C LYS A 91 -10.87 -4.41 -1.10
N LEU A 92 -9.77 -4.23 -1.80
CA LEU A 92 -9.70 -4.19 -3.25
C LEU A 92 -8.30 -4.61 -3.71
N ASN A 93 -8.21 -5.45 -4.74
CA ASN A 93 -6.97 -5.76 -5.42
C ASN A 93 -7.25 -5.81 -6.93
N GLU A 94 -6.78 -4.80 -7.66
CA GLU A 94 -7.03 -4.68 -9.09
C GLU A 94 -5.76 -4.41 -9.87
N GLU A 95 -5.76 -4.85 -11.12
CA GLU A 95 -4.68 -4.62 -12.09
C GLU A 95 -3.31 -5.07 -11.58
N GLN A 96 -3.28 -6.17 -10.84
CA GLN A 96 -2.02 -6.77 -10.40
C GLN A 96 -1.19 -7.20 -11.60
N GLY A 97 0.08 -6.79 -11.61
CA GLY A 97 1.01 -7.02 -12.73
C GLY A 97 1.08 -5.87 -13.72
N ASN A 98 0.20 -4.89 -13.63
CA ASN A 98 0.13 -3.76 -14.55
C ASN A 98 0.17 -2.43 -13.81
N THR A 99 0.61 -1.38 -14.53
CA THR A 99 0.35 -0.01 -14.07
C THR A 99 -1.04 0.43 -14.49
N VAL A 100 -1.59 1.41 -13.78
CA VAL A 100 -2.93 1.96 -14.07
C VAL A 100 -2.87 3.44 -14.35
N THR A 101 -3.93 3.94 -15.00
CA THR A 101 -4.17 5.36 -15.21
C THR A 101 -5.30 5.82 -14.28
N PRO A 102 -5.16 6.95 -13.56
CA PRO A 102 -4.01 7.87 -13.60
C PRO A 102 -2.76 7.24 -12.97
N TYR A 103 -1.58 7.62 -13.45
CA TYR A 103 -0.33 7.06 -12.93
C TYR A 103 -0.10 7.46 -11.47
N SER A 104 -0.45 8.68 -11.08
CA SER A 104 -0.48 9.16 -9.69
C SER A 104 -1.91 9.45 -9.26
N LEU A 105 -2.35 8.76 -8.23
CA LEU A 105 -3.65 9.01 -7.61
C LEU A 105 -3.65 10.37 -6.89
N TYR A 106 -2.57 10.70 -6.21
CA TYR A 106 -2.42 11.99 -5.51
C TYR A 106 -2.59 13.17 -6.47
N GLU A 107 -1.89 13.13 -7.61
CA GLU A 107 -2.01 14.20 -8.62
C GLU A 107 -3.43 14.30 -9.20
N ALA A 108 -4.07 13.17 -9.48
CA ALA A 108 -5.43 13.14 -9.98
C ALA A 108 -6.42 13.75 -9.00
N GLN A 109 -6.30 13.41 -7.72
CA GLN A 109 -7.13 13.97 -6.66
C GLN A 109 -6.89 15.47 -6.48
N LEU A 110 -5.64 15.90 -6.52
CA LEU A 110 -5.25 17.30 -6.40
C LEU A 110 -5.79 18.11 -7.58
N ARG A 111 -5.64 17.61 -8.80
CA ARG A 111 -6.18 18.22 -10.02
C ARG A 111 -7.69 18.37 -9.94
N LYS A 112 -8.38 17.34 -9.50
CA LYS A 112 -9.84 17.36 -9.34
C LYS A 112 -10.28 18.40 -8.33
N ARG A 113 -9.54 18.55 -7.22
CA ARG A 113 -9.87 19.49 -6.15
C ARG A 113 -9.57 20.94 -6.51
N LEU A 114 -8.44 21.18 -7.19
CA LEU A 114 -7.93 22.54 -7.49
C LEU A 114 -8.20 22.98 -8.95
N GLY A 115 -8.68 22.09 -9.81
CA GLY A 115 -8.85 22.34 -11.23
C GLY A 115 -7.56 22.26 -12.06
N ALA A 116 -6.40 22.18 -11.41
CA ALA A 116 -5.10 22.03 -12.06
C ALA A 116 -4.07 21.47 -11.10
N VAL A 117 -2.96 20.94 -11.65
CA VAL A 117 -1.79 20.56 -10.84
C VAL A 117 -0.98 21.83 -10.54
N PRO A 118 -0.68 22.13 -9.26
CA PRO A 118 0.16 23.29 -8.93
C PRO A 118 1.55 23.19 -9.55
N ALA A 119 2.09 24.33 -9.97
CA ALA A 119 3.40 24.39 -10.62
C ALA A 119 4.55 23.85 -9.73
N TRP A 120 4.46 24.03 -8.42
CA TRP A 120 5.46 23.51 -7.48
C TRP A 120 5.56 21.99 -7.49
N LEU A 121 4.45 21.29 -7.78
CA LEU A 121 4.44 19.83 -7.84
C LEU A 121 5.25 19.33 -9.03
N ASN A 122 5.18 20.02 -10.17
CA ASN A 122 5.97 19.66 -11.35
C ASN A 122 7.48 19.74 -11.09
N SER A 123 7.92 20.63 -10.21
CA SER A 123 9.33 20.78 -9.87
C SER A 123 9.87 19.64 -8.99
N LEU A 124 9.00 18.83 -8.39
CA LEU A 124 9.38 17.69 -7.55
C LEU A 124 9.49 16.38 -8.33
N GLN A 125 9.11 16.40 -9.58
CA GLN A 125 9.13 15.25 -10.48
C GLN A 125 10.28 15.37 -11.48
#